data_06440792cb0e1bd62d242d02100a24db
#
_entry.id   06440792cb0e1bd62d242d02100a24db
#
_cell.length_a   1.000
_cell.length_b   1.000
_cell.length_c   1.000
_cell.angle_alpha   90.00
_cell.angle_beta   90.00
_cell.angle_gamma   90.00
#
_symmetry.space_group_name_H-M   'P 1'
#
loop_
_entity.id
_entity.type
_entity.pdbx_description
1 polymer ?
#
loop_
_entity_poly.entity_id
_entity_poly.type
_entity_poly.pdbx_seq_one_letter_code
_entity_poly.pdbx_strand_id
1 'polypeptide(L)'
;MKNLGLYAVVVMGYLAYGAVSNADRDDSGAIVGGGNINAFQMRIGDCFDNSDAASDEVSDLPGVPCSQPHDYETFAVFDVAIDSYPSEEGMSELAYASCVERFDAFVGTDYESSVLEIVTLYPTTASWQQDDREVVCALYDMNDTKLLGSTKGRGI
;
A
#
# COMPACT_ATOMS: atom_id res chain seq x y z
N MET A 1 40.40 19.35 -24.84
CA MET A 1 40.20 18.94 -23.43
C MET A 1 39.07 19.75 -22.80
N LYS A 2 37.87 19.79 -23.42
CA LYS A 2 36.71 20.55 -22.90
C LYS A 2 35.40 19.75 -22.80
N ASN A 3 35.41 18.44 -23.08
CA ASN A 3 34.16 17.65 -23.11
C ASN A 3 34.05 16.58 -22.02
N LEU A 4 35.04 16.45 -21.11
CA LEU A 4 34.97 15.49 -20.01
C LEU A 4 34.05 15.95 -18.84
N GLY A 5 33.91 17.28 -18.66
CA GLY A 5 33.13 17.83 -17.57
C GLY A 5 31.61 17.71 -17.77
N LEU A 6 31.16 17.69 -19.02
CA LEU A 6 29.73 17.62 -19.32
C LEU A 6 29.16 16.20 -19.17
N TYR A 7 29.97 15.18 -19.46
CA TYR A 7 29.56 13.77 -19.29
C TYR A 7 29.48 13.35 -17.83
N ALA A 8 30.34 13.87 -16.97
CA ALA A 8 30.32 13.56 -15.54
C ALA A 8 29.08 14.11 -14.83
N VAL A 9 28.62 15.30 -15.24
CA VAL A 9 27.40 15.92 -14.66
C VAL A 9 26.12 15.18 -15.10
N VAL A 10 26.06 14.72 -16.34
CA VAL A 10 24.92 13.96 -16.87
C VAL A 10 24.83 12.56 -16.21
N VAL A 11 25.96 11.90 -16.00
CA VAL A 11 26.00 10.58 -15.34
C VAL A 11 25.65 10.68 -13.84
N MET A 12 26.08 11.73 -13.14
CA MET A 12 25.67 11.96 -11.76
C MET A 12 24.19 12.35 -11.63
N GLY A 13 23.65 13.10 -12.59
CA GLY A 13 22.23 13.41 -12.65
C GLY A 13 21.36 12.17 -12.87
N TYR A 14 21.81 11.23 -13.70
CA TYR A 14 21.11 9.98 -13.96
C TYR A 14 21.15 9.00 -12.77
N LEU A 15 22.26 8.98 -12.02
CA LEU A 15 22.38 8.16 -10.80
C LEU A 15 21.57 8.72 -9.62
N ALA A 16 21.35 10.03 -9.58
CA ALA A 16 20.50 10.64 -8.55
C ALA A 16 19.00 10.48 -8.82
N TYR A 17 18.60 10.24 -10.07
CA TYR A 17 17.19 10.04 -10.46
C TYR A 17 16.73 8.57 -10.34
N GLY A 18 17.66 7.64 -10.11
CA GLY A 18 17.42 6.20 -10.10
C GLY A 18 17.46 5.53 -8.72
N ALA A 19 17.71 6.28 -7.65
CA ALA A 19 17.69 5.72 -6.30
C ALA A 19 16.39 6.11 -5.59
N VAL A 20 15.26 5.52 -6.03
CA VAL A 20 14.10 5.47 -5.17
C VAL A 20 14.46 4.48 -4.07
N SER A 21 14.80 4.99 -2.87
CA SER A 21 15.12 4.16 -1.73
C SER A 21 13.84 3.51 -1.21
N ASN A 22 13.94 2.26 -0.76
CA ASN A 22 12.86 1.64 0.02
C ASN A 22 12.58 2.49 1.26
N ALA A 23 11.34 2.46 1.74
CA ALA A 23 10.97 3.09 3.00
C ALA A 23 11.81 2.54 4.16
N ASP A 24 12.32 3.44 5.00
CA ASP A 24 13.07 3.05 6.19
C ASP A 24 12.12 2.53 7.27
N ARG A 25 12.48 1.40 7.88
CA ARG A 25 11.70 0.79 8.97
C ARG A 25 12.53 0.68 10.24
N ASP A 26 11.90 0.85 11.39
CA ASP A 26 12.51 0.59 12.69
C ASP A 26 12.46 -0.92 13.05
N ASP A 27 12.99 -1.25 14.23
CA ASP A 27 13.04 -2.64 14.74
C ASP A 27 11.65 -3.27 14.94
N SER A 28 10.59 -2.48 15.05
CA SER A 28 9.20 -2.96 15.10
C SER A 28 8.62 -3.23 13.72
N GLY A 29 9.28 -2.76 12.67
CA GLY A 29 8.86 -2.82 11.27
C GLY A 29 8.03 -1.62 10.83
N ALA A 30 7.78 -0.64 11.71
CA ALA A 30 7.06 0.57 11.36
C ALA A 30 7.90 1.47 10.43
N ILE A 31 7.24 2.12 9.49
CA ILE A 31 7.89 3.07 8.59
C ILE A 31 8.25 4.34 9.38
N VAL A 32 9.54 4.68 9.42
CA VAL A 32 10.09 5.86 10.09
C VAL A 32 10.72 6.86 9.11
N GLY A 33 11.00 6.44 7.88
CA GLY A 33 11.46 7.29 6.79
C GLY A 33 10.72 6.97 5.50
N GLY A 34 10.30 8.00 4.76
CA GLY A 34 9.57 7.84 3.49
C GLY A 34 10.40 7.14 2.42
N GLY A 35 9.74 6.43 1.52
CA GLY A 35 10.36 5.70 0.41
C GLY A 35 9.35 4.74 -0.23
N ASN A 36 9.80 3.89 -1.15
CA ASN A 36 8.92 2.92 -1.79
C ASN A 36 8.65 1.71 -0.89
N ILE A 37 7.41 1.26 -0.89
CA ILE A 37 6.98 -0.04 -0.36
C ILE A 37 6.59 -0.90 -1.55
N ASN A 38 7.15 -2.11 -1.64
CA ASN A 38 6.68 -3.10 -2.60
C ASN A 38 5.30 -3.61 -2.18
N ALA A 39 4.32 -3.61 -3.11
CA ALA A 39 2.95 -4.02 -2.85
C ALA A 39 2.83 -5.46 -2.31
N PHE A 40 3.75 -6.36 -2.71
CA PHE A 40 3.83 -7.75 -2.25
C PHE A 40 4.58 -7.91 -0.91
N GLN A 41 4.94 -6.84 -0.24
CA GLN A 41 5.67 -6.84 1.04
C GLN A 41 5.05 -5.88 2.05
N MET A 42 3.79 -5.53 1.84
CA MET A 42 3.05 -4.65 2.73
C MET A 42 2.80 -5.32 4.09
N ARG A 43 2.74 -4.50 5.13
CA ARG A 43 2.50 -4.96 6.51
C ARG A 43 1.34 -4.20 7.12
N ILE A 44 0.66 -4.85 8.05
CA ILE A 44 -0.36 -4.18 8.86
C ILE A 44 0.27 -3.00 9.60
N GLY A 45 -0.34 -1.81 9.46
CA GLY A 45 0.15 -0.56 10.01
C GLY A 45 1.07 0.23 9.07
N ASP A 46 1.29 -0.23 7.81
CA ASP A 46 1.97 0.57 6.80
C ASP A 46 1.07 1.71 6.34
N CYS A 47 1.59 2.94 6.40
CA CYS A 47 0.95 4.13 5.89
C CYS A 47 1.60 4.54 4.56
N PHE A 48 0.79 4.95 3.60
CA PHE A 48 1.28 5.29 2.27
C PHE A 48 0.40 6.33 1.57
N ASP A 49 0.96 6.97 0.57
CA ASP A 49 0.24 7.90 -0.28
C ASP A 49 -0.20 7.24 -1.58
N ASN A 50 -1.13 7.89 -2.27
CA ASN A 50 -1.56 7.47 -3.59
C ASN A 50 -0.36 7.46 -4.55
N SER A 51 -0.31 6.46 -5.43
CA SER A 51 0.66 6.46 -6.52
C SER A 51 0.06 7.22 -7.71
N ASP A 52 0.84 8.14 -8.31
CA ASP A 52 0.47 8.81 -9.56
C ASP A 52 0.49 7.86 -10.78
N ALA A 53 0.69 6.57 -10.56
CA ALA A 53 0.72 5.56 -11.61
C ALA A 53 -0.69 5.34 -12.17
N ALA A 54 -0.90 5.73 -13.42
CA ALA A 54 -2.14 5.50 -14.17
C ALA A 54 -2.27 4.02 -14.64
N SER A 55 -1.93 3.06 -13.78
CA SER A 55 -2.02 1.62 -14.07
C SER A 55 -2.90 0.93 -13.05
N ASP A 56 -3.73 0.00 -13.50
CA ASP A 56 -4.56 -0.84 -12.65
C ASP A 56 -3.75 -1.87 -11.85
N GLU A 57 -2.45 -2.03 -12.18
CA GLU A 57 -1.52 -2.90 -11.48
C GLU A 57 -0.51 -2.06 -10.70
N VAL A 58 -0.46 -2.27 -9.39
CA VAL A 58 0.44 -1.55 -8.47
C VAL A 58 1.54 -2.50 -8.02
N SER A 59 2.80 -2.12 -8.26
CA SER A 59 3.99 -2.84 -7.78
C SER A 59 4.66 -2.16 -6.59
N ASP A 60 4.64 -0.83 -6.56
CA ASP A 60 5.29 -0.02 -5.54
C ASP A 60 4.41 1.16 -5.15
N LEU A 61 4.39 1.47 -3.87
CA LEU A 61 3.60 2.54 -3.26
C LEU A 61 4.50 3.50 -2.46
N PRO A 62 4.21 4.82 -2.45
CA PRO A 62 4.96 5.78 -1.64
C PRO A 62 4.65 5.59 -0.15
N GLY A 63 5.51 4.87 0.56
CA GLY A 63 5.41 4.69 2.01
C GLY A 63 5.80 5.95 2.76
N VAL A 64 5.03 6.27 3.80
CA VAL A 64 5.29 7.40 4.69
C VAL A 64 5.12 6.99 6.16
N PRO A 65 5.84 7.61 7.10
CA PRO A 65 5.56 7.41 8.51
C PRO A 65 4.11 7.79 8.86
N CYS A 66 3.39 6.94 9.57
CA CYS A 66 1.99 7.23 9.95
C CYS A 66 1.84 8.50 10.81
N SER A 67 2.93 8.97 11.44
CA SER A 67 2.95 10.26 12.15
C SER A 67 2.87 11.48 11.22
N GLN A 68 3.02 11.29 9.91
CA GLN A 68 2.86 12.31 8.89
C GLN A 68 1.49 12.18 8.20
N PRO A 69 0.97 13.22 7.56
CA PRO A 69 -0.24 13.12 6.75
C PRO A 69 -0.06 12.12 5.62
N HIS A 70 -1.01 11.16 5.48
CA HIS A 70 -0.98 10.08 4.48
C HIS A 70 -2.40 9.79 3.96
N ASP A 71 -2.49 9.15 2.81
CA ASP A 71 -3.78 8.84 2.19
C ASP A 71 -4.36 7.52 2.72
N TYR A 72 -3.51 6.50 2.92
CA TYR A 72 -3.93 5.13 3.22
C TYR A 72 -3.18 4.53 4.40
N GLU A 73 -3.84 3.62 5.13
CA GLU A 73 -3.21 2.75 6.14
C GLU A 73 -3.62 1.29 5.92
N THR A 74 -2.65 0.38 5.84
CA THR A 74 -2.88 -1.06 5.74
C THR A 74 -3.39 -1.61 7.07
N PHE A 75 -4.56 -2.25 7.08
CA PHE A 75 -5.14 -2.81 8.30
C PHE A 75 -5.22 -4.33 8.33
N ALA A 76 -5.14 -5.00 7.17
CA ALA A 76 -5.07 -6.45 7.10
C ALA A 76 -4.25 -6.90 5.88
N VAL A 77 -3.56 -8.03 6.03
CA VAL A 77 -2.83 -8.72 4.96
C VAL A 77 -3.03 -10.21 5.19
N PHE A 78 -3.46 -10.96 4.17
CA PHE A 78 -3.73 -12.39 4.26
C PHE A 78 -3.79 -13.04 2.88
N ASP A 79 -3.58 -14.35 2.83
CA ASP A 79 -3.76 -15.14 1.61
C ASP A 79 -5.21 -15.64 1.50
N VAL A 80 -5.79 -15.57 0.30
CA VAL A 80 -7.09 -16.20 0.03
C VAL A 80 -6.94 -17.71 -0.07
N ALA A 81 -7.84 -18.45 0.62
CA ALA A 81 -7.84 -19.90 0.67
C ALA A 81 -8.85 -20.49 -0.33
N ILE A 82 -8.63 -20.27 -1.61
CA ILE A 82 -9.43 -20.82 -2.72
C ILE A 82 -8.54 -21.56 -3.71
N ASP A 83 -9.05 -22.62 -4.32
CA ASP A 83 -8.26 -23.50 -5.20
C ASP A 83 -8.08 -22.96 -6.62
N SER A 84 -8.98 -22.09 -7.08
CA SER A 84 -8.96 -21.54 -8.43
C SER A 84 -9.36 -20.07 -8.45
N TYR A 85 -8.75 -19.31 -9.38
CA TYR A 85 -9.08 -17.91 -9.61
C TYR A 85 -10.53 -17.79 -10.12
N PRO A 86 -11.42 -17.04 -9.43
CA PRO A 86 -12.84 -17.02 -9.80
C PRO A 86 -13.12 -16.20 -11.08
N SER A 87 -12.68 -14.98 -11.09
CA SER A 87 -12.66 -13.96 -12.15
C SER A 87 -12.15 -12.66 -11.50
N GLU A 88 -11.87 -11.64 -12.27
CA GLU A 88 -11.50 -10.30 -11.75
C GLU A 88 -12.58 -9.76 -10.79
N GLU A 89 -13.85 -9.77 -11.23
CA GLU A 89 -14.98 -9.32 -10.41
C GLU A 89 -15.14 -10.18 -9.15
N GLY A 90 -15.12 -11.52 -9.28
CA GLY A 90 -15.25 -12.43 -8.14
C GLY A 90 -14.09 -12.32 -7.15
N MET A 91 -12.85 -12.04 -7.61
CA MET A 91 -11.72 -11.81 -6.74
C MET A 91 -11.87 -10.47 -5.99
N SER A 92 -12.29 -9.42 -6.70
CA SER A 92 -12.57 -8.12 -6.10
C SER A 92 -13.63 -8.19 -5.00
N GLU A 93 -14.75 -8.86 -5.27
CA GLU A 93 -15.83 -9.07 -4.28
C GLU A 93 -15.36 -9.88 -3.07
N LEU A 94 -14.61 -10.98 -3.30
CA LEU A 94 -14.05 -11.80 -2.24
C LEU A 94 -13.08 -11.02 -1.36
N ALA A 95 -12.16 -10.27 -1.96
CA ALA A 95 -11.20 -9.44 -1.27
C ALA A 95 -11.90 -8.38 -0.41
N TYR A 96 -12.83 -7.64 -0.99
CA TYR A 96 -13.57 -6.61 -0.29
C TYR A 96 -14.37 -7.16 0.90
N ALA A 97 -15.16 -8.23 0.72
CA ALA A 97 -15.92 -8.87 1.78
C ALA A 97 -15.01 -9.35 2.92
N SER A 98 -13.87 -9.96 2.57
CA SER A 98 -12.89 -10.42 3.54
C SER A 98 -12.21 -9.28 4.32
N CYS A 99 -12.04 -8.11 3.68
CA CYS A 99 -11.52 -6.92 4.35
C CYS A 99 -12.56 -6.33 5.32
N VAL A 100 -13.84 -6.26 4.93
CA VAL A 100 -14.94 -5.80 5.81
C VAL A 100 -15.00 -6.62 7.10
N GLU A 101 -14.87 -7.95 7.01
CA GLU A 101 -14.87 -8.86 8.19
C GLU A 101 -13.73 -8.57 9.18
N ARG A 102 -12.64 -7.94 8.74
CA ARG A 102 -11.43 -7.65 9.54
C ARG A 102 -11.37 -6.22 10.05
N PHE A 103 -12.25 -5.36 9.56
CA PHE A 103 -12.22 -3.92 9.81
C PHE A 103 -12.39 -3.57 11.28
N ASP A 104 -13.45 -4.08 11.93
CA ASP A 104 -13.76 -3.78 13.33
C ASP A 104 -12.62 -4.16 14.28
N ALA A 105 -11.99 -5.31 14.06
CA ALA A 105 -10.86 -5.76 14.89
C ALA A 105 -9.66 -4.80 14.85
N PHE A 106 -9.51 -4.04 13.77
CA PHE A 106 -8.44 -3.06 13.64
C PHE A 106 -8.88 -1.66 14.09
N VAL A 107 -9.98 -1.16 13.58
CA VAL A 107 -10.45 0.22 13.80
C VAL A 107 -11.16 0.38 15.14
N GLY A 108 -11.86 -0.67 15.61
CA GLY A 108 -12.60 -0.66 16.87
C GLY A 108 -14.03 -0.13 16.74
N THR A 109 -14.58 -0.12 15.53
CA THR A 109 -15.99 0.17 15.24
C THR A 109 -16.42 -0.60 14.00
N ASP A 110 -17.70 -0.84 13.84
CA ASP A 110 -18.26 -1.46 12.64
C ASP A 110 -18.01 -0.60 11.40
N TYR A 111 -17.70 -1.26 10.27
CA TYR A 111 -17.45 -0.58 9.01
C TYR A 111 -18.58 0.38 8.60
N GLU A 112 -19.83 -0.06 8.68
CA GLU A 112 -21.02 0.74 8.34
C GLU A 112 -21.19 2.01 9.19
N SER A 113 -20.54 2.07 10.35
CA SER A 113 -20.58 3.21 11.28
C SER A 113 -19.35 4.12 11.18
N SER A 114 -18.38 3.74 10.35
CA SER A 114 -17.11 4.43 10.22
C SER A 114 -17.16 5.55 9.17
N VAL A 115 -16.26 6.53 9.31
CA VAL A 115 -15.95 7.53 8.27
C VAL A 115 -14.84 7.07 7.32
N LEU A 116 -14.33 5.86 7.53
CA LEU A 116 -13.28 5.27 6.74
C LEU A 116 -13.86 4.34 5.67
N GLU A 117 -13.24 4.36 4.51
CA GLU A 117 -13.53 3.48 3.39
C GLU A 117 -12.40 2.47 3.17
N ILE A 118 -12.71 1.35 2.51
CA ILE A 118 -11.77 0.27 2.24
C ILE A 118 -11.34 0.31 0.78
N VAL A 119 -10.03 0.21 0.55
CA VAL A 119 -9.43 -0.13 -0.73
C VAL A 119 -8.71 -1.47 -0.61
N THR A 120 -8.76 -2.28 -1.66
CA THR A 120 -8.18 -3.63 -1.68
C THR A 120 -7.15 -3.76 -2.80
N LEU A 121 -5.99 -4.34 -2.48
CA LEU A 121 -5.10 -4.92 -3.48
C LEU A 121 -5.29 -6.43 -3.42
N TYR A 122 -5.42 -7.07 -4.56
CA TYR A 122 -5.69 -8.49 -4.67
C TYR A 122 -5.01 -9.09 -5.90
N PRO A 123 -4.81 -10.42 -5.93
CA PRO A 123 -4.17 -11.08 -7.06
C PRO A 123 -4.89 -10.83 -8.38
N THR A 124 -4.13 -10.50 -9.42
CA THR A 124 -4.61 -10.51 -10.80
C THR A 124 -4.57 -11.94 -11.36
N THR A 125 -5.22 -12.18 -12.50
CA THR A 125 -5.09 -13.48 -13.20
C THR A 125 -3.62 -13.83 -13.48
N ALA A 126 -2.80 -12.83 -13.80
CA ALA A 126 -1.38 -13.04 -14.12
C ALA A 126 -0.55 -13.36 -12.88
N SER A 127 -0.74 -12.62 -11.77
CA SER A 127 0.01 -12.87 -10.53
C SER A 127 -0.44 -14.18 -9.84
N TRP A 128 -1.73 -14.53 -9.94
CA TRP A 128 -2.25 -15.82 -9.48
C TRP A 128 -1.52 -17.02 -10.08
N GLN A 129 -1.16 -16.96 -11.38
CA GLN A 129 -0.38 -18.01 -12.06
C GLN A 129 1.06 -18.10 -11.54
N GLN A 130 1.52 -17.10 -10.78
CA GLN A 130 2.82 -17.05 -10.13
C GLN A 130 2.70 -17.30 -8.61
N ASP A 131 1.65 -18.01 -8.19
CA ASP A 131 1.36 -18.37 -6.80
C ASP A 131 1.03 -17.18 -5.86
N ASP A 132 0.72 -15.99 -6.41
CA ASP A 132 0.20 -14.87 -5.61
C ASP A 132 -1.21 -15.19 -5.10
N ARG A 133 -1.40 -15.05 -3.79
CA ARG A 133 -2.68 -15.26 -3.07
C ARG A 133 -2.98 -14.10 -2.13
N GLU A 134 -2.07 -13.14 -2.03
CA GLU A 134 -2.13 -12.11 -1.02
C GLU A 134 -3.22 -11.08 -1.32
N VAL A 135 -4.02 -10.78 -0.30
CA VAL A 135 -4.94 -9.64 -0.26
C VAL A 135 -4.43 -8.64 0.76
N VAL A 136 -4.30 -7.40 0.35
CA VAL A 136 -3.99 -6.27 1.22
C VAL A 136 -5.23 -5.41 1.36
N CYS A 137 -5.64 -5.16 2.60
CA CYS A 137 -6.72 -4.26 2.94
C CYS A 137 -6.15 -2.95 3.47
N ALA A 138 -6.44 -1.85 2.84
CA ALA A 138 -6.08 -0.53 3.33
C ALA A 138 -7.33 0.34 3.49
N LEU A 139 -7.24 1.35 4.35
CA LEU A 139 -8.32 2.29 4.57
C LEU A 139 -7.89 3.72 4.27
N TYR A 140 -8.90 4.55 3.95
CA TYR A 140 -8.76 5.97 3.70
C TYR A 140 -9.99 6.73 4.21
N ASP A 141 -9.88 8.04 4.38
CA ASP A 141 -11.02 8.89 4.78
C ASP A 141 -11.98 9.11 3.61
N MET A 142 -13.29 8.86 3.80
CA MET A 142 -14.31 8.97 2.75
C MET A 142 -14.47 10.39 2.16
N ASN A 143 -13.92 11.40 2.81
CA ASN A 143 -13.91 12.78 2.31
C ASN A 143 -12.57 13.16 1.64
N ASP A 144 -11.74 12.18 1.30
CA ASP A 144 -10.41 12.37 0.69
C ASP A 144 -9.48 13.28 1.51
N THR A 145 -9.67 13.32 2.83
CA THR A 145 -8.75 14.02 3.73
C THR A 145 -7.63 13.11 4.19
N LYS A 146 -6.42 13.66 4.27
CA LYS A 146 -5.29 12.86 4.73
C LYS A 146 -5.47 12.43 6.18
N LEU A 147 -5.20 11.16 6.43
CA LEU A 147 -5.11 10.58 7.77
C LEU A 147 -3.87 11.15 8.49
N LEU A 148 -3.93 11.23 9.81
CA LEU A 148 -2.80 11.60 10.68
C LEU A 148 -2.73 10.66 11.87
N GLY A 149 -1.64 9.97 12.02
CA GLY A 149 -1.50 8.88 12.98
C GLY A 149 -2.23 7.61 12.54
N SER A 150 -1.97 6.49 13.18
CA SER A 150 -2.68 5.24 12.91
C SER A 150 -4.15 5.33 13.30
N THR A 151 -5.02 4.71 12.53
CA THR A 151 -6.46 4.57 12.79
C THR A 151 -6.78 3.39 13.71
N LYS A 152 -5.78 2.57 14.05
CA LYS A 152 -5.93 1.39 14.89
C LYS A 152 -6.55 1.74 16.25
N GLY A 153 -7.69 1.15 16.56
CA GLY A 153 -8.40 1.30 17.84
C GLY A 153 -9.01 2.69 18.07
N ARG A 154 -9.14 3.53 17.03
CA ARG A 154 -9.71 4.89 17.18
C ARG A 154 -11.23 4.93 17.24
N GLY A 155 -11.91 3.92 16.74
CA GLY A 155 -13.36 3.85 16.76
C GLY A 155 -14.07 4.96 15.95
N ILE A 156 -13.51 5.33 14.78
CA ILE A 156 -13.97 6.41 13.89
C ILE A 156 -14.59 5.91 12.61
#